data_57641ba3a37eb1516029b5e0260b911b
#
_entry.id   57641ba3a37eb1516029b5e0260b911b
#
_cell.length_a   1.000
_cell.length_b   1.000
_cell.length_c   1.000
_cell.angle_alpha   90.00
_cell.angle_beta   90.00
_cell.angle_gamma   90.00
#
_symmetry.space_group_name_H-M   'P 1'
#
loop_
_entity.id
_entity.type
_entity.pdbx_description
1 polymer ?
#
loop_
_entity_poly.entity_id
_entity_poly.type
_entity_poly.pdbx_seq_one_letter_code
_entity_poly.pdbx_strand_id
1 'polypeptide(L)'
;MDLKTLTSLAGVSGNEYEVRNQIIAELERMGISYECDVLGNVIAKKGSKGPKVIIDAHMDEVGLVITYIEKNGFLRFATVGGIDPRVLVSKRILIGKDRVPGVIGAKAIHLQERDERTR
;
A
#
# COMPACT_ATOMS: atom_id res chain seq x y z
N MET A 1 11.52 -3.54 -16.29
CA MET A 1 10.38 -3.11 -15.44
C MET A 1 10.10 -1.63 -15.70
N ASP A 2 8.85 -1.23 -15.78
CA ASP A 2 8.46 0.17 -15.95
C ASP A 2 7.70 0.70 -14.71
N LEU A 3 7.59 2.00 -14.60
CA LEU A 3 6.93 2.67 -13.47
C LEU A 3 5.44 2.29 -13.38
N LYS A 4 4.77 2.11 -14.51
CA LYS A 4 3.36 1.72 -14.57
C LYS A 4 3.14 0.35 -13.93
N THR A 5 4.01 -0.59 -14.17
CA THR A 5 3.96 -1.91 -13.53
C THR A 5 4.05 -1.77 -12.00
N LEU A 6 5.06 -1.03 -11.50
CA LEU A 6 5.23 -0.84 -10.06
C LEU A 6 4.02 -0.16 -9.39
N THR A 7 3.49 0.90 -9.99
CA THR A 7 2.37 1.66 -9.43
C THR A 7 1.01 0.97 -9.56
N SER A 8 0.93 -0.17 -10.24
CA SER A 8 -0.29 -0.98 -10.33
C SER A 8 -0.35 -2.13 -9.31
N LEU A 9 0.75 -2.39 -8.61
CA LEU A 9 0.83 -3.41 -7.56
C LEU A 9 0.25 -2.87 -6.25
N ALA A 10 -0.20 -3.77 -5.38
CA ALA A 10 -0.60 -3.40 -4.04
C ALA A 10 0.63 -3.34 -3.14
N GLY A 11 0.82 -2.21 -2.48
CA GLY A 11 1.98 -1.96 -1.63
C GLY A 11 1.63 -1.12 -0.40
N VAL A 12 0.51 -1.40 0.26
CA VAL A 12 0.15 -0.68 1.50
C VAL A 12 1.21 -0.93 2.56
N SER A 13 1.60 0.13 3.29
CA SER A 13 2.62 0.07 4.35
C SER A 13 2.40 -1.12 5.29
N GLY A 14 3.44 -1.94 5.46
CA GLY A 14 3.38 -3.21 6.19
C GLY A 14 2.94 -4.42 5.36
N ASN A 15 2.59 -4.24 4.09
CA ASN A 15 2.19 -5.30 3.17
C ASN A 15 2.72 -5.06 1.74
N GLU A 16 4.01 -4.74 1.61
CA GLU A 16 4.66 -4.36 0.36
C GLU A 16 5.15 -5.56 -0.47
N TYR A 17 4.73 -6.78 -0.13
CA TYR A 17 5.30 -7.99 -0.70
C TYR A 17 5.15 -8.09 -2.22
N GLU A 18 4.08 -7.57 -2.83
CA GLU A 18 3.90 -7.60 -4.28
C GLU A 18 4.96 -6.72 -4.97
N VAL A 19 5.17 -5.50 -4.47
CA VAL A 19 6.17 -4.57 -4.99
C VAL A 19 7.57 -5.14 -4.79
N ARG A 20 7.87 -5.64 -3.59
CA ARG A 20 9.15 -6.28 -3.28
C ARG A 20 9.45 -7.45 -4.20
N ASN A 21 8.51 -8.37 -4.39
CA ASN A 21 8.71 -9.53 -5.25
C ASN A 21 8.95 -9.12 -6.71
N GLN A 22 8.27 -8.09 -7.19
CA GLN A 22 8.48 -7.57 -8.54
C GLN A 22 9.90 -6.98 -8.71
N ILE A 23 10.39 -6.25 -7.68
CA ILE A 23 11.77 -5.73 -7.68
C ILE A 23 12.77 -6.87 -7.66
N ILE A 24 12.57 -7.88 -6.82
CA ILE A 24 13.43 -9.06 -6.74
C ILE A 24 13.50 -9.77 -8.10
N ALA A 25 12.35 -10.05 -8.71
CA ALA A 25 12.31 -10.68 -10.03
C ALA A 25 13.10 -9.90 -11.09
N GLU A 26 13.07 -8.57 -11.02
CA GLU A 26 13.83 -7.74 -11.95
C GLU A 26 15.35 -7.78 -11.67
N LEU A 27 15.75 -7.79 -10.40
CA LEU A 27 17.16 -7.96 -10.02
C LEU A 27 17.72 -9.31 -10.48
N GLU A 28 16.94 -10.39 -10.31
CA GLU A 28 17.29 -11.72 -10.76
C GLU A 28 17.43 -11.76 -12.29
N ARG A 29 16.48 -11.17 -13.03
CA ARG A 29 16.55 -11.04 -14.49
C ARG A 29 17.81 -10.31 -14.96
N MET A 30 18.28 -9.32 -14.19
CA MET A 30 19.51 -8.58 -14.48
C MET A 30 20.79 -9.27 -13.96
N GLY A 31 20.69 -10.40 -13.28
CA GLY A 31 21.83 -11.07 -12.66
C GLY A 31 22.49 -10.27 -11.54
N ILE A 32 21.72 -9.42 -10.83
CA ILE A 32 22.20 -8.61 -9.73
C ILE A 32 21.92 -9.31 -8.40
N SER A 33 22.94 -9.56 -7.60
CA SER A 33 22.79 -10.12 -6.26
C SER A 33 22.12 -9.11 -5.32
N TYR A 34 21.26 -9.60 -4.46
CA TYR A 34 20.54 -8.81 -3.47
C TYR A 34 20.45 -9.55 -2.14
N GLU A 35 20.10 -8.86 -1.11
CA GLU A 35 19.71 -9.38 0.20
C GLU A 35 18.42 -8.71 0.68
N CYS A 36 17.60 -9.44 1.43
CA CYS A 36 16.44 -8.87 2.10
C CYS A 36 16.68 -8.88 3.60
N ASP A 37 16.41 -7.76 4.26
CA ASP A 37 16.50 -7.70 5.71
C ASP A 37 15.19 -8.12 6.40
N VAL A 38 15.20 -8.11 7.72
CA VAL A 38 14.03 -8.50 8.55
C VAL A 38 12.83 -7.55 8.43
N LEU A 39 13.05 -6.33 7.95
CA LEU A 39 12.00 -5.34 7.70
C LEU A 39 11.42 -5.45 6.28
N GLY A 40 12.04 -6.29 5.44
CA GLY A 40 11.61 -6.47 4.05
C GLY A 40 12.29 -5.52 3.06
N ASN A 41 13.30 -4.76 3.47
CA ASN A 41 14.08 -3.96 2.54
C ASN A 41 14.84 -4.85 1.56
N VAL A 42 14.91 -4.45 0.30
CA VAL A 42 15.72 -5.10 -0.73
C VAL A 42 16.97 -4.29 -0.97
N ILE A 43 18.13 -4.88 -0.66
CA ILE A 43 19.43 -4.23 -0.76
C ILE A 43 20.24 -4.89 -1.87
N ALA A 44 20.43 -4.20 -2.98
CA ALA A 44 21.25 -4.65 -4.10
C ALA A 44 22.56 -3.88 -4.16
N LYS A 45 23.67 -4.57 -4.45
CA LYS A 45 24.99 -3.97 -4.54
C LYS A 45 25.57 -4.20 -5.93
N LYS A 46 26.13 -3.15 -6.52
CA LYS A 46 26.81 -3.25 -7.81
C LYS A 46 28.15 -2.52 -7.74
N GLY A 47 29.20 -3.16 -8.24
CA GLY A 47 30.57 -2.64 -8.19
C GLY A 47 31.30 -3.01 -6.89
N SER A 48 32.63 -2.86 -6.89
CA SER A 48 33.50 -3.25 -5.78
C SER A 48 34.61 -2.24 -5.48
N LYS A 49 34.72 -1.17 -6.25
CA LYS A 49 35.80 -0.16 -6.13
C LYS A 49 35.21 1.24 -6.13
N GLY A 50 35.90 2.17 -5.46
CA GLY A 50 35.52 3.60 -5.38
C GLY A 50 34.66 3.95 -4.16
N PRO A 51 34.18 5.20 -4.10
CA PRO A 51 33.31 5.63 -3.02
C PRO A 51 31.95 4.92 -3.11
N LYS A 52 31.37 4.62 -1.95
CA LYS A 52 30.01 4.04 -1.88
C LYS A 52 28.97 5.14 -2.10
N VAL A 53 28.06 4.91 -3.04
CA VAL A 53 26.88 5.75 -3.27
C VAL A 53 25.66 4.91 -2.96
N ILE A 54 24.73 5.45 -2.16
CA ILE A 54 23.47 4.81 -1.83
C ILE A 54 22.36 5.55 -2.59
N ILE A 55 21.51 4.80 -3.28
CA ILE A 55 20.27 5.28 -3.86
C ILE A 55 19.16 4.59 -3.08
N ASP A 56 18.29 5.37 -2.47
CA ASP A 56 17.21 4.91 -1.60
C ASP A 56 15.85 5.31 -2.17
N ALA A 57 14.88 4.40 -2.08
CA ALA A 57 13.48 4.64 -2.47
C ALA A 57 12.56 3.72 -1.67
N HIS A 58 11.40 4.24 -1.24
CA HIS A 58 10.40 3.44 -0.56
C HIS A 58 9.54 2.63 -1.52
N MET A 59 8.96 1.53 -1.03
CA MET A 59 8.09 0.62 -1.78
C MET A 59 6.61 0.78 -1.41
N ASP A 60 6.33 1.41 -0.28
CA ASP A 60 4.98 1.48 0.27
C ASP A 60 4.15 2.61 -0.32
N GLU A 61 2.85 2.45 -0.19
CA GLU A 61 1.83 3.45 -0.49
C GLU A 61 0.85 3.56 0.67
N VAL A 62 0.11 4.67 0.71
CA VAL A 62 -1.00 4.85 1.66
C VAL A 62 -2.14 3.90 1.31
N GLY A 63 -2.87 3.45 2.33
CA GLY A 63 -3.98 2.55 2.12
C GLY A 63 -4.94 2.47 3.30
N LEU A 64 -5.71 1.39 3.32
CA LEU A 64 -6.71 1.14 4.35
C LEU A 64 -6.51 -0.25 4.95
N VAL A 65 -6.70 -0.38 6.25
CA VAL A 65 -6.73 -1.66 6.94
C VAL A 65 -8.14 -1.95 7.46
N ILE A 66 -8.66 -3.14 7.17
CA ILE A 66 -9.96 -3.57 7.70
C ILE A 66 -9.80 -3.84 9.19
N THR A 67 -10.61 -3.16 10.01
CA THR A 67 -10.61 -3.30 11.47
C THR A 67 -11.75 -4.17 11.98
N TYR A 68 -12.85 -4.27 11.21
CA TYR A 68 -14.01 -5.07 11.59
C TYR A 68 -14.89 -5.40 10.37
N ILE A 69 -15.54 -6.56 10.40
CA ILE A 69 -16.52 -6.98 9.42
C ILE A 69 -17.88 -7.07 10.10
N GLU A 70 -18.82 -6.25 9.67
CA GLU A 70 -20.18 -6.20 10.20
C GLU A 70 -21.00 -7.42 9.74
N LYS A 71 -22.01 -7.79 10.51
CA LYS A 71 -22.91 -8.92 10.16
C LYS A 71 -23.67 -8.71 8.86
N ASN A 72 -23.91 -7.47 8.46
CA ASN A 72 -24.56 -7.06 7.23
C ASN A 72 -23.61 -6.96 6.02
N GLY A 73 -22.32 -7.31 6.21
CA GLY A 73 -21.30 -7.29 5.16
C GLY A 73 -20.57 -5.97 4.99
N PHE A 74 -20.90 -4.92 5.76
CA PHE A 74 -20.10 -3.70 5.75
C PHE A 74 -18.75 -3.91 6.44
N LEU A 75 -17.75 -3.20 5.95
CA LEU A 75 -16.39 -3.23 6.49
C LEU A 75 -16.08 -1.92 7.19
N ARG A 76 -15.59 -2.00 8.41
CA ARG A 76 -14.93 -0.87 9.07
C ARG A 76 -13.44 -0.91 8.75
N PHE A 77 -12.85 0.27 8.58
CA PHE A 77 -11.44 0.40 8.25
C PHE A 77 -10.80 1.55 9.02
N ALA A 78 -9.48 1.52 9.08
CA ALA A 78 -8.64 2.65 9.48
C ALA A 78 -7.71 3.00 8.32
N THR A 79 -7.25 4.25 8.29
CA THR A 79 -6.25 4.70 7.31
C THR A 79 -4.85 4.21 7.70
N VAL A 80 -4.06 3.84 6.71
CA VAL A 80 -2.63 3.55 6.84
C VAL A 80 -1.89 4.63 6.07
N GLY A 81 -1.04 5.40 6.78
CA GLY A 81 -0.38 6.58 6.22
C GLY A 81 -1.25 7.85 6.25
N GLY A 82 -0.74 8.91 5.64
CA GLY A 82 -1.35 10.24 5.65
C GLY A 82 -2.45 10.40 4.60
N ILE A 83 -3.66 9.97 4.91
CA ILE A 83 -4.82 10.14 4.04
C ILE A 83 -5.78 11.16 4.65
N ASP A 84 -6.18 12.17 3.87
CA ASP A 84 -7.24 13.09 4.26
C ASP A 84 -8.61 12.36 4.18
N PRO A 85 -9.33 12.16 5.30
CA PRO A 85 -10.60 11.44 5.30
C PRO A 85 -11.66 12.04 4.36
N ARG A 86 -11.58 13.34 4.10
CA ARG A 86 -12.55 14.06 3.24
C ARG A 86 -12.52 13.60 1.79
N VAL A 87 -11.37 13.08 1.32
CA VAL A 87 -11.24 12.59 -0.06
C VAL A 87 -11.65 11.13 -0.22
N LEU A 88 -11.94 10.42 0.86
CA LEU A 88 -12.23 8.98 0.82
C LEU A 88 -13.64 8.66 0.38
N VAL A 89 -14.61 9.51 0.72
CA VAL A 89 -16.02 9.26 0.43
C VAL A 89 -16.25 9.06 -1.08
N SER A 90 -17.01 8.04 -1.44
CA SER A 90 -17.31 7.63 -2.82
C SER A 90 -16.11 7.09 -3.61
N LYS A 91 -14.94 6.90 -2.99
CA LYS A 91 -13.81 6.26 -3.67
C LYS A 91 -14.05 4.78 -3.88
N ARG A 92 -13.67 4.32 -5.06
CA ARG A 92 -13.59 2.89 -5.38
C ARG A 92 -12.29 2.35 -4.81
N ILE A 93 -12.36 1.20 -4.17
CA ILE A 93 -11.23 0.51 -3.55
C ILE A 93 -11.18 -0.95 -3.99
N LEU A 94 -10.03 -1.56 -3.83
CA LEU A 94 -9.81 -2.99 -3.99
C LEU A 94 -9.51 -3.59 -2.62
N ILE A 95 -10.19 -4.69 -2.28
CA ILE A 95 -10.17 -5.26 -0.94
C ILE A 95 -9.54 -6.66 -0.98
N GLY A 96 -8.54 -6.84 -0.12
CA GLY A 96 -7.86 -8.12 0.06
C GLY A 96 -7.04 -8.57 -1.15
N LYS A 97 -6.45 -9.75 -1.03
CA LYS A 97 -5.59 -10.35 -2.06
C LYS A 97 -6.32 -10.62 -3.38
N ASP A 98 -7.63 -10.89 -3.30
CA ASP A 98 -8.46 -11.19 -4.47
C ASP A 98 -8.96 -9.91 -5.16
N ARG A 99 -8.56 -8.74 -4.66
CA ARG A 99 -8.89 -7.40 -5.20
C ARG A 99 -10.39 -7.20 -5.42
N VAL A 100 -11.20 -7.63 -4.45
CA VAL A 100 -12.66 -7.48 -4.51
C VAL A 100 -13.00 -5.99 -4.57
N PRO A 101 -13.77 -5.54 -5.57
CA PRO A 101 -14.12 -4.12 -5.69
C PRO A 101 -15.09 -3.70 -4.59
N GLY A 102 -14.82 -2.54 -4.01
CA GLY A 102 -15.66 -1.91 -3.00
C GLY A 102 -15.80 -0.42 -3.23
N VAL A 103 -16.69 0.22 -2.48
CA VAL A 103 -16.88 1.67 -2.47
C VAL A 103 -16.95 2.15 -1.04
N ILE A 104 -16.25 3.22 -0.76
CA ILE A 104 -16.29 3.88 0.56
C ILE A 104 -17.57 4.71 0.65
N GLY A 105 -18.45 4.31 1.56
CA GLY A 105 -19.66 5.04 1.91
C GLY A 105 -19.46 5.96 3.10
N ALA A 106 -20.27 6.97 3.21
CA ALA A 106 -20.46 7.76 4.42
C ALA A 106 -21.94 7.86 4.73
N LYS A 107 -22.28 7.91 6.03
CA LYS A 107 -23.65 8.21 6.46
C LYS A 107 -24.00 9.62 5.98
N ALA A 108 -25.10 9.73 5.25
CA ALA A 108 -25.54 11.03 4.72
C ALA A 108 -25.72 12.06 5.84
N ILE A 109 -25.33 13.30 5.61
CA ILE A 109 -25.28 14.37 6.65
C ILE A 109 -26.62 14.53 7.37
N HIS A 110 -27.74 14.40 6.66
CA HIS A 110 -29.09 14.51 7.24
C HIS A 110 -29.49 13.31 8.12
N LEU A 111 -28.75 12.20 8.04
CA LEU A 111 -28.94 11.01 8.87
C LEU A 111 -27.93 10.93 10.03
N GLN A 112 -26.95 11.84 10.07
CA GLN A 112 -25.93 11.88 11.11
C GLN A 112 -26.44 12.57 12.36
N GLU A 113 -26.17 12.03 13.53
CA GLU A 113 -26.36 12.70 14.82
C GLU A 113 -25.35 13.85 14.99
N ARG A 114 -25.65 14.79 15.89
CA ARG A 114 -24.79 15.98 16.09
C ARG A 114 -23.33 15.63 16.37
N ASP A 115 -23.10 14.60 17.17
CA ASP A 115 -21.76 14.15 17.57
C ASP A 115 -20.99 13.48 16.43
N GLU A 116 -21.69 12.91 15.44
CA GLU A 116 -21.10 12.28 14.27
C GLU A 116 -20.63 13.29 13.21
N ARG A 117 -21.18 14.53 13.27
CA ARG A 117 -20.83 15.61 12.31
C ARG A 117 -19.52 16.32 12.64
N THR A 118 -19.00 16.13 13.86
CA THR A 118 -17.81 16.83 14.38
C THR A 118 -16.58 15.91 14.48
N ARG A 119 -16.71 14.67 14.12
CA ARG A 119 -15.61 13.68 14.04
C ARG A 119 -15.25 13.44 12.58
#